data_7027d5d666b6ce70690b652bcd937b08
#
_entry.id   7027d5d666b6ce70690b652bcd937b08
#
_cell.length_a   1.000
_cell.length_b   1.000
_cell.length_c   1.000
_cell.angle_alpha   90.00
_cell.angle_beta   90.00
_cell.angle_gamma   90.00
#
_symmetry.space_group_name_H-M   'P 1'
#
loop_
_entity.id
_entity.type
_entity.pdbx_description
1 polymer ?
#
loop_
_entity_poly.entity_id
_entity_poly.type
_entity_poly.pdbx_seq_one_letter_code
_entity_poly.pdbx_strand_id
1 'polypeptide(L)'
;PSSRAGLVYLIHDGFKEGQTEVEPILDKRLLVIESEFANILHQGKREGNTLSAALRDCWDGVSMKPATKSSRLWATDPHIAMVGAVTPSELRSLMASRELTNGFANRFLMFWAERTKMLAFPRATRQEDVDALAARVLAVLQFCQAERWADKDKMRVELSPDARKRYEVLYHSELNDNSAGERITALIERRAPMLLRLAMLFALCDLTT
;
A
#
# COMPACT_ATOMS: atom_id res chain seq x y z
N PRO A 1 -5.70 -2.96 -11.49
CA PRO A 1 -7.04 -2.36 -11.45
C PRO A 1 -7.11 -1.07 -12.25
N SER A 2 -8.17 -0.88 -13.03
CA SER A 2 -8.31 0.27 -13.93
C SER A 2 -9.19 1.39 -13.33
N SER A 3 -9.87 1.12 -12.21
CA SER A 3 -10.81 2.07 -11.61
C SER A 3 -11.03 1.80 -10.11
N ARG A 4 -11.64 2.78 -9.41
CA ARG A 4 -12.13 2.61 -8.03
C ARG A 4 -13.11 1.44 -7.92
N ALA A 5 -14.06 1.34 -8.85
CA ALA A 5 -15.04 0.25 -8.84
C ALA A 5 -14.40 -1.12 -8.99
N GLY A 6 -13.35 -1.24 -9.82
CA GLY A 6 -12.60 -2.49 -9.96
C GLY A 6 -11.87 -2.92 -8.67
N LEU A 7 -11.34 -1.97 -7.89
CA LEU A 7 -10.78 -2.27 -6.57
C LEU A 7 -11.86 -2.75 -5.59
N VAL A 8 -13.00 -2.03 -5.53
CA VAL A 8 -14.10 -2.38 -4.64
C VAL A 8 -14.68 -3.74 -4.97
N TYR A 9 -14.79 -4.08 -6.26
CA TYR A 9 -15.30 -5.38 -6.71
C TYR A 9 -14.50 -6.57 -6.18
N LEU A 10 -13.20 -6.40 -5.95
CA LEU A 10 -12.33 -7.48 -5.45
C LEU A 10 -12.46 -7.73 -3.94
N ILE A 11 -13.10 -6.82 -3.18
CA ILE A 11 -13.23 -6.89 -1.71
C ILE A 11 -14.60 -6.39 -1.23
N HIS A 12 -15.65 -6.55 -2.04
CA HIS A 12 -16.98 -5.98 -1.78
C HIS A 12 -17.68 -6.53 -0.54
N ASP A 13 -18.64 -5.77 -0.05
CA ASP A 13 -19.50 -6.13 1.10
C ASP A 13 -20.77 -6.90 0.68
N GLY A 14 -20.78 -7.44 -0.53
CA GLY A 14 -21.98 -7.97 -1.17
C GLY A 14 -22.72 -6.90 -1.97
N PHE A 15 -23.46 -7.31 -2.97
CA PHE A 15 -24.30 -6.45 -3.79
C PHE A 15 -25.37 -7.25 -4.52
N LYS A 16 -26.35 -6.56 -5.10
CA LYS A 16 -27.35 -7.18 -5.96
C LYS A 16 -27.03 -6.93 -7.43
N GLU A 17 -27.00 -8.00 -8.21
CA GLU A 17 -26.87 -7.97 -9.66
C GLU A 17 -28.17 -8.51 -10.27
N GLY A 18 -29.03 -7.59 -10.68
CA GLY A 18 -30.41 -7.94 -11.08
C GLY A 18 -31.21 -8.51 -9.91
N GLN A 19 -31.63 -9.77 -10.02
CA GLN A 19 -32.33 -10.50 -8.95
C GLN A 19 -31.37 -11.39 -8.10
N THR A 20 -30.11 -11.46 -8.47
CA THR A 20 -29.12 -12.29 -7.78
C THR A 20 -28.43 -11.48 -6.69
N GLU A 21 -28.34 -12.05 -5.49
CA GLU A 21 -27.55 -11.52 -4.38
C GLU A 21 -26.14 -12.13 -4.46
N VAL A 22 -25.13 -11.26 -4.47
CA VAL A 22 -23.71 -11.67 -4.47
C VAL A 22 -23.19 -11.52 -3.05
N GLU A 23 -22.73 -12.62 -2.49
CA GLU A 23 -22.23 -12.71 -1.13
C GLU A 23 -21.01 -11.83 -0.89
N PRO A 24 -20.81 -11.28 0.32
CA PRO A 24 -19.67 -10.44 0.64
C PRO A 24 -18.36 -11.23 0.65
N ILE A 25 -17.29 -10.59 0.21
CA ILE A 25 -15.93 -11.08 0.42
C ILE A 25 -15.51 -10.66 1.84
N LEU A 26 -15.36 -11.63 2.74
CA LEU A 26 -15.10 -11.37 4.16
C LEU A 26 -13.66 -10.86 4.39
N ASP A 27 -12.68 -11.43 3.69
CA ASP A 27 -11.29 -10.97 3.75
C ASP A 27 -11.10 -9.70 2.91
N LYS A 28 -10.90 -8.57 3.58
CA LYS A 28 -10.73 -7.26 2.96
C LYS A 28 -9.27 -6.93 2.60
N ARG A 29 -8.36 -7.91 2.77
CA ARG A 29 -6.94 -7.75 2.40
C ARG A 29 -6.76 -8.05 0.91
N LEU A 30 -6.11 -7.15 0.21
CA LEU A 30 -5.82 -7.27 -1.22
C LEU A 30 -4.37 -6.86 -1.48
N LEU A 31 -3.58 -7.77 -2.06
CA LEU A 31 -2.27 -7.44 -2.61
C LEU A 31 -2.40 -7.23 -4.12
N VAL A 32 -2.07 -6.03 -4.57
CA VAL A 32 -2.00 -5.67 -5.99
C VAL A 32 -0.54 -5.69 -6.43
N ILE A 33 -0.22 -6.53 -7.39
CA ILE A 33 1.10 -6.57 -8.03
C ILE A 33 0.94 -6.03 -9.45
N GLU A 34 1.60 -4.91 -9.74
CA GLU A 34 1.52 -4.23 -11.03
C GLU A 34 2.91 -4.11 -11.64
N SER A 35 3.24 -5.01 -12.57
CA SER A 35 4.54 -5.03 -13.23
C SER A 35 4.80 -3.79 -14.10
N GLU A 36 3.73 -3.10 -14.53
CA GLU A 36 3.78 -1.88 -15.31
C GLU A 36 2.96 -0.77 -14.61
N PHE A 37 3.53 -0.18 -13.55
CA PHE A 37 2.84 0.86 -12.78
C PHE A 37 2.46 2.09 -13.65
N ALA A 38 3.11 2.26 -14.79
CA ALA A 38 2.74 3.23 -15.82
C ALA A 38 1.25 3.13 -16.20
N ASN A 39 0.68 1.91 -16.21
CA ASN A 39 -0.75 1.70 -16.50
C ASN A 39 -1.65 2.39 -15.48
N ILE A 40 -1.29 2.34 -14.20
CA ILE A 40 -2.02 3.03 -13.11
C ILE A 40 -1.99 4.55 -13.34
N LEU A 41 -0.82 5.09 -13.68
CA LEU A 41 -0.63 6.52 -13.96
C LEU A 41 -1.41 6.97 -15.19
N HIS A 42 -1.40 6.15 -16.25
CA HIS A 42 -2.21 6.41 -17.47
C HIS A 42 -3.71 6.42 -17.17
N GLN A 43 -4.20 5.46 -16.39
CA GLN A 43 -5.60 5.41 -15.99
C GLN A 43 -5.99 6.64 -15.15
N GLY A 44 -5.12 7.09 -14.24
CA GLY A 44 -5.33 8.28 -13.42
C GLY A 44 -5.49 9.59 -14.22
N LYS A 45 -4.95 9.64 -15.45
CA LYS A 45 -5.07 10.81 -16.34
C LYS A 45 -6.40 10.91 -17.06
N ARG A 46 -7.18 9.83 -17.15
CA ARG A 46 -8.48 9.85 -17.82
C ARG A 46 -9.46 10.73 -17.07
N GLU A 47 -10.21 11.54 -17.81
CA GLU A 47 -11.24 12.41 -17.24
C GLU A 47 -12.29 11.56 -16.50
N GLY A 48 -12.67 11.99 -15.29
CA GLY A 48 -13.61 11.26 -14.45
C GLY A 48 -13.02 10.01 -13.73
N ASN A 49 -11.74 9.67 -13.93
CA ASN A 49 -11.16 8.55 -13.23
C ASN A 49 -10.87 8.91 -11.76
N THR A 50 -11.37 8.07 -10.85
CA THR A 50 -11.25 8.24 -9.40
C THR A 50 -10.23 7.29 -8.76
N LEU A 51 -9.38 6.63 -9.56
CA LEU A 51 -8.43 5.64 -9.07
C LEU A 51 -7.38 6.25 -8.12
N SER A 52 -6.82 7.42 -8.47
CA SER A 52 -5.87 8.14 -7.60
C SER A 52 -6.49 8.48 -6.25
N ALA A 53 -7.75 8.94 -6.23
CA ALA A 53 -8.48 9.19 -4.98
C ALA A 53 -8.72 7.89 -4.20
N ALA A 54 -9.11 6.80 -4.88
CA ALA A 54 -9.34 5.51 -4.24
C ALA A 54 -8.06 4.96 -3.57
N LEU A 55 -6.90 5.05 -4.23
CA LEU A 55 -5.64 4.60 -3.66
C LEU A 55 -5.21 5.44 -2.44
N ARG A 56 -5.57 6.72 -2.40
CA ARG A 56 -5.37 7.56 -1.21
C ARG A 56 -6.30 7.14 -0.07
N ASP A 57 -7.58 6.89 -0.37
CA ASP A 57 -8.55 6.38 0.61
C ASP A 57 -8.09 5.04 1.20
N CYS A 58 -7.54 4.14 0.35
CA CYS A 58 -6.98 2.85 0.80
C CYS A 58 -5.80 3.02 1.77
N TRP A 59 -4.92 3.99 1.53
CA TRP A 59 -3.83 4.30 2.46
C TRP A 59 -4.35 4.74 3.83
N ASP A 60 -5.40 5.54 3.83
CA ASP A 60 -6.00 6.09 5.05
C ASP A 60 -6.99 5.11 5.71
N GLY A 61 -7.20 3.91 5.13
CA GLY A 61 -8.15 2.90 5.66
C GLY A 61 -9.62 3.33 5.55
N VAL A 62 -9.92 4.26 4.64
CA VAL A 62 -11.28 4.78 4.46
C VAL A 62 -12.13 3.80 3.67
N SER A 63 -13.32 3.50 4.16
CA SER A 63 -14.28 2.64 3.47
C SER A 63 -14.64 3.20 2.08
N MET A 64 -14.61 2.34 1.07
CA MET A 64 -14.89 2.72 -0.31
C MET A 64 -16.39 2.54 -0.61
N LYS A 65 -17.10 3.67 -0.79
CA LYS A 65 -18.54 3.69 -1.07
C LYS A 65 -18.80 4.56 -2.32
N PRO A 66 -18.43 4.07 -3.52
CA PRO A 66 -18.73 4.83 -4.74
C PRO A 66 -20.22 4.95 -4.91
N ALA A 67 -20.71 6.19 -4.85
CA ALA A 67 -22.13 6.51 -5.07
C ALA A 67 -22.41 6.51 -6.57
N THR A 68 -23.01 5.45 -7.10
CA THR A 68 -23.59 5.42 -8.42
C THR A 68 -25.09 5.19 -8.31
N LYS A 69 -25.87 5.72 -9.28
CA LYS A 69 -27.35 5.57 -9.26
C LYS A 69 -27.80 4.11 -9.33
N SER A 70 -26.98 3.24 -9.91
CA SER A 70 -27.34 1.85 -10.25
C SER A 70 -26.66 0.78 -9.41
N SER A 71 -25.64 1.11 -8.63
CA SER A 71 -24.86 0.11 -7.90
C SER A 71 -24.45 0.60 -6.52
N ARG A 72 -24.75 -0.19 -5.49
CA ARG A 72 -24.25 -0.03 -4.12
C ARG A 72 -23.08 -0.97 -3.87
N LEU A 73 -22.09 -0.91 -4.74
CA LEU A 73 -20.88 -1.70 -4.59
C LEU A 73 -19.95 -1.01 -3.57
N TRP A 74 -19.88 -1.55 -2.36
CA TRP A 74 -19.12 -0.98 -1.24
C TRP A 74 -18.05 -1.96 -0.77
N ALA A 75 -17.00 -1.43 -0.13
CA ALA A 75 -16.03 -2.18 0.63
C ALA A 75 -15.70 -1.41 1.91
N THR A 76 -16.06 -2.00 3.05
CA THR A 76 -15.73 -1.51 4.39
C THR A 76 -14.37 -2.01 4.83
N ASP A 77 -13.64 -1.19 5.58
CA ASP A 77 -12.34 -1.52 6.18
C ASP A 77 -11.33 -2.17 5.18
N PRO A 78 -11.08 -1.56 4.00
CA PRO A 78 -10.19 -2.14 3.02
C PRO A 78 -8.74 -2.11 3.51
N HIS A 79 -8.01 -3.22 3.29
CA HIS A 79 -6.58 -3.34 3.52
C HIS A 79 -5.88 -3.65 2.20
N ILE A 80 -5.45 -2.63 1.48
CA ILE A 80 -4.86 -2.79 0.14
C ILE A 80 -3.37 -2.43 0.20
N ALA A 81 -2.54 -3.40 -0.14
CA ALA A 81 -1.12 -3.20 -0.40
C ALA A 81 -0.85 -3.27 -1.90
N MET A 82 0.03 -2.40 -2.40
CA MET A 82 0.38 -2.36 -3.82
C MET A 82 1.89 -2.38 -3.98
N VAL A 83 2.37 -3.24 -4.88
CA VAL A 83 3.76 -3.27 -5.34
C VAL A 83 3.75 -3.02 -6.83
N GLY A 84 4.52 -2.05 -7.30
CA GLY A 84 4.59 -1.70 -8.71
C GLY A 84 6.01 -1.45 -9.19
N ALA A 85 6.26 -1.75 -10.46
CA ALA A 85 7.50 -1.41 -11.14
C ALA A 85 7.24 -0.38 -12.24
N VAL A 86 8.13 0.59 -12.39
CA VAL A 86 8.04 1.64 -13.41
C VAL A 86 9.43 2.14 -13.75
N THR A 87 9.66 2.50 -15.00
CA THR A 87 10.92 3.13 -15.37
C THR A 87 10.96 4.60 -14.93
N PRO A 88 12.14 5.15 -14.61
CA PRO A 88 12.24 6.57 -14.22
C PRO A 88 11.76 7.54 -15.28
N SER A 89 11.89 7.19 -16.56
CA SER A 89 11.41 8.00 -17.68
C SER A 89 9.89 8.05 -17.75
N GLU A 90 9.23 6.89 -17.60
CA GLU A 90 7.76 6.81 -17.55
C GLU A 90 7.21 7.53 -16.32
N LEU A 91 7.82 7.29 -15.15
CA LEU A 91 7.39 7.96 -13.93
C LEU A 91 7.42 9.49 -14.10
N ARG A 92 8.52 10.03 -14.64
CA ARG A 92 8.67 11.48 -14.92
C ARG A 92 7.66 12.02 -15.92
N SER A 93 7.39 11.27 -17.00
CA SER A 93 6.49 11.70 -18.06
C SER A 93 5.01 11.58 -17.70
N LEU A 94 4.68 10.59 -16.86
CA LEU A 94 3.31 10.24 -16.53
C LEU A 94 2.81 10.87 -15.22
N MET A 95 3.70 11.11 -14.27
CA MET A 95 3.32 11.75 -13.02
C MET A 95 3.04 13.24 -13.23
N ALA A 96 1.78 13.59 -13.30
CA ALA A 96 1.35 14.97 -13.43
C ALA A 96 1.72 15.78 -12.18
N SER A 97 1.95 17.08 -12.34
CA SER A 97 2.24 17.98 -11.20
C SER A 97 1.17 17.88 -10.11
N ARG A 98 -0.08 17.69 -10.48
CA ARG A 98 -1.19 17.48 -9.55
C ARG A 98 -1.00 16.25 -8.66
N GLU A 99 -0.47 15.14 -9.20
CA GLU A 99 -0.26 13.89 -8.43
C GLU A 99 0.92 14.02 -7.45
N LEU A 100 1.82 14.97 -7.68
CA LEU A 100 2.89 15.32 -6.74
C LEU A 100 2.37 16.11 -5.54
N THR A 101 1.35 16.97 -5.76
CA THR A 101 0.85 17.91 -4.76
C THR A 101 -0.44 17.45 -4.06
N ASN A 102 -1.22 16.55 -4.67
CA ASN A 102 -2.49 16.07 -4.11
C ASN A 102 -2.34 14.95 -3.07
N GLY A 103 -1.12 14.57 -2.74
CA GLY A 103 -0.82 13.53 -1.78
C GLY A 103 -0.87 12.09 -2.36
N PHE A 104 -0.98 11.91 -3.68
CA PHE A 104 -0.91 10.57 -4.28
C PHE A 104 0.51 10.01 -4.17
N ALA A 105 1.50 10.74 -4.68
CA ALA A 105 2.89 10.27 -4.75
C ALA A 105 3.51 10.01 -3.38
N ASN A 106 3.18 10.80 -2.36
CA ASN A 106 3.74 10.67 -1.01
C ASN A 106 3.21 9.47 -0.19
N ARG A 107 2.28 8.70 -0.77
CA ARG A 107 1.79 7.44 -0.20
C ARG A 107 2.52 6.21 -0.72
N PHE A 108 3.43 6.39 -1.67
CA PHE A 108 4.27 5.33 -2.20
C PHE A 108 5.69 5.45 -1.67
N LEU A 109 6.23 4.34 -1.18
CA LEU A 109 7.65 4.22 -0.86
C LEU A 109 8.39 3.85 -2.16
N MET A 110 9.17 4.79 -2.68
CA MET A 110 9.87 4.62 -3.94
C MET A 110 11.28 4.11 -3.72
N PHE A 111 11.63 3.00 -4.35
CA PHE A 111 12.97 2.44 -4.35
C PHE A 111 13.61 2.61 -5.70
N TRP A 112 14.80 3.17 -5.72
CA TRP A 112 15.64 3.19 -6.91
C TRP A 112 16.43 1.89 -7.00
N ALA A 113 16.38 1.23 -8.15
CA ALA A 113 17.14 0.02 -8.40
C ALA A 113 17.78 0.07 -9.79
N GLU A 114 19.02 -0.35 -9.86
CA GLU A 114 19.78 -0.47 -11.11
C GLU A 114 20.29 -1.90 -11.29
N ARG A 115 20.42 -2.29 -12.55
CA ARG A 115 21.00 -3.58 -12.87
C ARG A 115 22.50 -3.54 -12.57
N THR A 116 22.94 -4.34 -11.60
CA THR A 116 24.35 -4.43 -11.20
C THR A 116 25.14 -5.49 -11.98
N LYS A 117 24.45 -6.46 -12.60
CA LYS A 117 25.07 -7.56 -13.35
C LYS A 117 24.32 -7.82 -14.66
N MET A 118 25.07 -7.99 -15.74
CA MET A 118 24.59 -8.45 -17.05
C MET A 118 24.78 -9.96 -17.14
N LEU A 119 23.70 -10.72 -17.08
CA LEU A 119 23.73 -12.19 -17.19
C LEU A 119 22.95 -12.57 -18.44
N ALA A 120 23.67 -13.13 -19.44
CA ALA A 120 23.03 -13.62 -20.67
C ALA A 120 22.13 -14.84 -20.39
N PHE A 121 22.55 -15.67 -19.43
CA PHE A 121 21.82 -16.86 -19.02
C PHE A 121 21.65 -16.84 -17.50
N PRO A 122 20.60 -16.18 -16.97
CA PRO A 122 20.34 -16.14 -15.54
C PRO A 122 19.96 -17.56 -15.05
N ARG A 123 20.51 -17.95 -13.90
CA ARG A 123 20.10 -19.17 -13.23
C ARG A 123 18.76 -18.93 -12.51
N ALA A 124 17.92 -19.97 -12.48
CA ALA A 124 16.73 -19.94 -11.64
C ALA A 124 17.13 -19.85 -10.16
N THR A 125 16.31 -19.21 -9.36
CA THR A 125 16.44 -19.20 -7.90
C THR A 125 16.35 -20.64 -7.39
N ARG A 126 17.25 -21.04 -6.49
CA ARG A 126 17.20 -22.37 -5.90
C ARG A 126 15.91 -22.55 -5.11
N GLN A 127 15.29 -23.73 -5.24
CA GLN A 127 14.04 -24.03 -4.53
C GLN A 127 14.20 -23.89 -3.01
N GLU A 128 15.34 -24.30 -2.47
CA GLU A 128 15.67 -24.16 -1.04
C GLU A 128 15.58 -22.72 -0.53
N ASP A 129 16.06 -21.74 -1.34
CA ASP A 129 15.99 -20.32 -0.97
C ASP A 129 14.54 -19.81 -0.99
N VAL A 130 13.73 -20.30 -1.95
CA VAL A 130 12.30 -20.01 -2.04
C VAL A 130 11.54 -20.58 -0.84
N ASP A 131 11.82 -21.85 -0.49
CA ASP A 131 11.18 -22.55 0.63
C ASP A 131 11.54 -21.90 1.97
N ALA A 132 12.80 -21.51 2.15
CA ALA A 132 13.25 -20.80 3.35
C ALA A 132 12.55 -19.44 3.51
N LEU A 133 12.40 -18.68 2.42
CA LEU A 133 11.67 -17.41 2.46
C LEU A 133 10.17 -17.63 2.74
N ALA A 134 9.57 -18.62 2.09
CA ALA A 134 8.15 -18.97 2.28
C ALA A 134 7.87 -19.37 3.74
N ALA A 135 8.75 -20.15 4.38
CA ALA A 135 8.63 -20.53 5.77
C ALA A 135 8.68 -19.31 6.71
N ARG A 136 9.57 -18.34 6.44
CA ARG A 136 9.62 -17.08 7.22
C ARG A 136 8.35 -16.26 7.06
N VAL A 137 7.86 -16.10 5.84
CA VAL A 137 6.60 -15.38 5.58
C VAL A 137 5.43 -16.06 6.28
N LEU A 138 5.36 -17.40 6.22
CA LEU A 138 4.31 -18.17 6.91
C LEU A 138 4.36 -17.96 8.43
N ALA A 139 5.54 -17.95 9.04
CA ALA A 139 5.70 -17.70 10.47
C ALA A 139 5.15 -16.31 10.87
N VAL A 140 5.44 -15.27 10.08
CA VAL A 140 4.90 -13.92 10.31
C VAL A 140 3.37 -13.91 10.18
N LEU A 141 2.81 -14.55 9.15
CA LEU A 141 1.37 -14.63 8.95
C LEU A 141 0.69 -15.37 10.12
N GLN A 142 1.25 -16.47 10.58
CA GLN A 142 0.76 -17.23 11.73
C GLN A 142 0.84 -16.40 13.02
N PHE A 143 1.92 -15.66 13.23
CA PHE A 143 2.04 -14.73 14.33
C PHE A 143 0.95 -13.67 14.35
N CYS A 144 0.67 -13.06 13.18
CA CYS A 144 -0.37 -12.03 13.03
C CYS A 144 -1.79 -12.58 13.15
N GLN A 145 -2.00 -13.90 12.90
CA GLN A 145 -3.31 -14.56 12.95
C GLN A 145 -3.53 -15.38 14.22
N ALA A 146 -2.60 -15.35 15.19
CA ALA A 146 -2.71 -16.11 16.41
C ALA A 146 -4.01 -15.77 17.17
N GLU A 147 -4.67 -16.78 17.78
CA GLU A 147 -5.95 -16.65 18.47
C GLU A 147 -5.95 -15.58 19.57
N ARG A 148 -4.79 -15.33 20.19
CA ARG A 148 -4.60 -14.24 21.17
C ARG A 148 -4.94 -12.84 20.63
N TRP A 149 -5.01 -12.68 19.30
CA TRP A 149 -5.37 -11.43 18.63
C TRP A 149 -6.82 -11.42 18.11
N ALA A 150 -7.51 -12.55 18.21
CA ALA A 150 -8.87 -12.73 17.68
C ALA A 150 -9.96 -12.11 18.58
N ASP A 151 -9.64 -11.81 19.84
CA ASP A 151 -10.60 -11.27 20.79
C ASP A 151 -10.71 -9.76 20.65
N LYS A 152 -11.70 -9.32 19.89
CA LYS A 152 -12.30 -7.99 19.77
C LYS A 152 -11.36 -6.78 19.57
N ASP A 153 -10.11 -6.85 20.01
CA ASP A 153 -9.12 -5.80 19.88
C ASP A 153 -8.12 -6.16 18.75
N LYS A 154 -8.01 -5.26 17.79
CA LYS A 154 -6.98 -5.36 16.75
C LYS A 154 -5.61 -5.48 17.43
N MET A 155 -4.75 -6.34 16.88
CA MET A 155 -3.36 -6.44 17.34
C MET A 155 -2.75 -5.04 17.44
N ARG A 156 -2.22 -4.73 18.61
CA ARG A 156 -1.62 -3.43 18.89
C ARG A 156 -0.10 -3.56 18.96
N VAL A 157 0.59 -2.77 18.14
CA VAL A 157 2.05 -2.66 18.16
C VAL A 157 2.40 -1.30 18.76
N GLU A 158 3.24 -1.27 19.78
CA GLU A 158 3.60 -0.04 20.48
C GLU A 158 5.10 0.26 20.37
N LEU A 159 5.43 1.54 20.34
CA LEU A 159 6.82 1.95 20.46
C LEU A 159 7.33 1.74 21.90
N SER A 160 8.47 1.08 22.06
CA SER A 160 9.17 1.04 23.34
C SER A 160 9.53 2.46 23.80
N PRO A 161 9.78 2.67 25.11
CA PRO A 161 10.16 3.98 25.64
C PRO A 161 11.37 4.59 24.91
N ASP A 162 12.36 3.79 24.53
CA ASP A 162 13.55 4.27 23.82
C ASP A 162 13.26 4.55 22.35
N ALA A 163 12.45 3.72 21.68
CA ALA A 163 11.99 3.98 20.32
C ALA A 163 11.16 5.26 20.25
N ARG A 164 10.32 5.53 21.26
CA ARG A 164 9.51 6.75 21.35
C ARG A 164 10.39 7.99 21.45
N LYS A 165 11.39 7.98 22.34
CA LYS A 165 12.36 9.09 22.48
C LYS A 165 13.11 9.33 21.15
N ARG A 166 13.57 8.26 20.51
CA ARG A 166 14.27 8.35 19.23
C ARG A 166 13.37 8.91 18.13
N TYR A 167 12.12 8.45 18.06
CA TYR A 167 11.15 8.97 17.10
C TYR A 167 10.87 10.45 17.31
N GLU A 168 10.73 10.91 18.56
CA GLU A 168 10.52 12.32 18.91
C GLU A 168 11.68 13.21 18.41
N VAL A 169 12.92 12.78 18.62
CA VAL A 169 14.10 13.49 18.10
C VAL A 169 14.06 13.57 16.57
N LEU A 170 13.80 12.45 15.88
CA LEU A 170 13.70 12.39 14.41
C LEU A 170 12.54 13.27 13.90
N TYR A 171 11.41 13.28 14.61
CA TYR A 171 10.24 14.06 14.23
C TYR A 171 10.52 15.56 14.23
N HIS A 172 11.26 16.05 15.22
CA HIS A 172 11.61 17.46 15.34
C HIS A 172 12.81 17.88 14.47
N SER A 173 13.62 16.96 13.98
CA SER A 173 14.76 17.23 13.11
C SER A 173 14.48 16.90 11.64
N GLU A 174 14.57 15.63 11.29
CA GLU A 174 14.56 15.18 9.91
C GLU A 174 13.15 15.01 9.32
N LEU A 175 12.20 14.51 10.15
CA LEU A 175 10.85 14.21 9.65
C LEU A 175 9.98 15.45 9.45
N ASN A 176 10.42 16.60 9.92
CA ASN A 176 9.74 17.91 9.76
C ASN A 176 10.56 18.93 8.97
N ASP A 177 11.71 18.51 8.43
CA ASP A 177 12.55 19.39 7.62
C ASP A 177 11.90 19.66 6.25
N ASN A 178 11.60 20.91 5.97
CA ASN A 178 10.98 21.38 4.73
C ASN A 178 11.97 22.23 3.88
N SER A 179 13.27 22.16 4.18
CA SER A 179 14.31 22.96 3.52
C SER A 179 14.52 22.61 2.03
N ALA A 180 14.10 21.41 1.60
CA ALA A 180 14.27 20.92 0.24
C ALA A 180 13.36 21.58 -0.82
N GLY A 181 12.51 22.53 -0.42
CA GLY A 181 11.58 23.25 -1.28
C GLY A 181 10.23 22.54 -1.44
N GLU A 182 9.23 23.30 -1.86
CA GLU A 182 7.81 22.91 -1.86
C GLU A 182 7.52 21.56 -2.54
N ARG A 183 8.12 21.32 -3.73
CA ARG A 183 7.86 20.09 -4.50
C ARG A 183 8.39 18.84 -3.80
N ILE A 184 9.58 18.90 -3.23
CA ILE A 184 10.17 17.77 -2.51
C ILE A 184 9.45 17.58 -1.19
N THR A 185 9.15 18.66 -0.48
CA THR A 185 8.35 18.62 0.75
C THR A 185 7.02 17.91 0.54
N ALA A 186 6.28 18.24 -0.52
CA ALA A 186 5.03 17.56 -0.85
C ALA A 186 5.19 16.05 -1.07
N LEU A 187 6.31 15.62 -1.69
CA LEU A 187 6.60 14.19 -1.91
C LEU A 187 6.93 13.44 -0.62
N ILE A 188 7.57 14.09 0.34
CA ILE A 188 8.04 13.46 1.57
C ILE A 188 7.20 13.81 2.81
N GLU A 189 6.09 14.52 2.63
CA GLU A 189 5.20 14.97 3.71
C GLU A 189 4.71 13.83 4.62
N ARG A 190 4.58 12.60 4.07
CA ARG A 190 4.13 11.40 4.82
C ARG A 190 5.27 10.55 5.37
N ARG A 191 6.50 11.06 5.41
CA ARG A 191 7.66 10.31 5.92
C ARG A 191 7.51 9.86 7.38
N ALA A 192 6.88 10.68 8.23
CA ALA A 192 6.65 10.33 9.62
C ALA A 192 5.69 9.13 9.79
N PRO A 193 4.45 9.14 9.24
CA PRO A 193 3.60 7.95 9.29
C PRO A 193 4.16 6.77 8.49
N MET A 194 4.94 6.99 7.42
CA MET A 194 5.61 5.92 6.68
C MET A 194 6.66 5.22 7.54
N LEU A 195 7.48 5.98 8.28
CA LEU A 195 8.46 5.43 9.21
C LEU A 195 7.80 4.54 10.28
N LEU A 196 6.70 4.99 10.86
CA LEU A 196 5.97 4.20 11.87
C LEU A 196 5.39 2.91 11.27
N ARG A 197 4.85 2.96 10.05
CA ARG A 197 4.37 1.75 9.35
C ARG A 197 5.50 0.77 9.04
N LEU A 198 6.66 1.26 8.60
CA LEU A 198 7.83 0.43 8.38
C LEU A 198 8.33 -0.18 9.69
N ALA A 199 8.42 0.60 10.75
CA ALA A 199 8.83 0.09 12.07
C ALA A 199 7.90 -1.03 12.56
N MET A 200 6.59 -0.85 12.39
CA MET A 200 5.60 -1.90 12.69
C MET A 200 5.81 -3.16 11.85
N LEU A 201 6.04 -3.02 10.53
CA LEU A 201 6.30 -4.17 9.66
C LEU A 201 7.58 -4.91 10.05
N PHE A 202 8.66 -4.19 10.40
CA PHE A 202 9.89 -4.81 10.88
C PHE A 202 9.66 -5.56 12.20
N ALA A 203 8.95 -4.94 13.15
CA ALA A 203 8.60 -5.62 14.42
C ALA A 203 7.84 -6.93 14.16
N LEU A 204 6.82 -6.90 13.27
CA LEU A 204 6.08 -8.11 12.89
C LEU A 204 6.96 -9.16 12.20
N CYS A 205 7.91 -8.74 11.35
CA CYS A 205 8.87 -9.66 10.73
C CYS A 205 9.82 -10.30 11.76
N ASP A 206 10.09 -9.60 12.87
CA ASP A 206 10.86 -10.11 14.01
C ASP A 206 9.99 -10.83 15.04
N LEU A 207 8.70 -11.04 14.74
CA LEU A 207 7.69 -11.68 15.60
C LEU A 207 7.56 -10.99 16.97
N THR A 208 7.61 -9.66 16.99
CA THR A 208 7.47 -8.81 18.18
C THR A 208 6.32 -7.83 18.04
N THR A 209 5.81 -7.27 19.16
CA THR A 209 4.72 -6.28 19.18
C THR A 209 5.05 -5.09 20.04
#